data_0388d8f752e504aad09b611d18aee8b1
#
_entry.id   0388d8f752e504aad09b611d18aee8b1
#
_cell.length_a   1.000
_cell.length_b   1.000
_cell.length_c   1.000
_cell.angle_alpha   90.00
_cell.angle_beta   90.00
_cell.angle_gamma   90.00
#
_symmetry.space_group_name_H-M   'P 1'
#
loop_
_entity.id
_entity.type
_entity.pdbx_description
1 polymer ?
#
loop_
_entity_poly.entity_id
_entity_poly.type
_entity_poly.pdbx_seq_one_letter_code
_entity_poly.pdbx_strand_id
1 'polypeptide(L)' 'MNNIFVYIELENGAVADVSLELLTKGRELADELGVKLEAVVLGHGVAGIEKELAKYGADTVWVA' A
#
# COMPACT_ATOMS: atom_id res chain seq x y z
N MET A 1 8.44 -17.71 -0.95
CA MET A 1 8.88 -16.35 -1.32
C MET A 1 8.20 -15.32 -0.43
N ASN A 2 8.93 -14.28 -0.06
CA ASN A 2 8.41 -13.23 0.80
C ASN A 2 7.47 -12.31 0.04
N ASN A 3 6.50 -11.74 0.76
CA ASN A 3 5.57 -10.80 0.17
C ASN A 3 6.26 -9.49 -0.21
N ILE A 4 5.57 -8.71 -1.05
CA ILE A 4 6.03 -7.38 -1.43
C ILE A 4 5.50 -6.38 -0.41
N PHE A 5 6.36 -5.49 0.09
CA PHE A 5 5.98 -4.43 1.02
C PHE A 5 6.13 -3.08 0.36
N VAL A 6 5.13 -2.22 0.53
CA VAL A 6 5.17 -0.84 0.05
C VAL A 6 4.92 0.08 1.23
N TYR A 7 5.84 1.01 1.48
CA TYR A 7 5.68 2.02 2.52
C TYR A 7 4.88 3.18 1.95
N ILE A 8 3.82 3.54 2.65
CA ILE A 8 2.88 4.57 2.20
C ILE A 8 3.20 5.90 2.87
N GLU A 9 3.42 6.91 2.05
CA GLU A 9 3.66 8.26 2.50
C GLU A 9 2.36 9.06 2.45
N LEU A 10 2.08 9.80 3.52
CA LEU A 10 0.90 10.65 3.59
C LEU A 10 1.31 12.12 3.43
N GLU A 11 0.55 12.86 2.63
CA GLU A 11 0.71 14.30 2.47
C GLU A 11 -0.63 14.95 2.76
N ASN A 12 -0.65 15.87 3.71
CA ASN A 12 -1.88 16.60 4.09
C ASN A 12 -3.08 15.67 4.36
N GLY A 13 -2.80 14.54 5.00
CA GLY A 13 -3.84 13.58 5.35
C GLY A 13 -4.31 12.68 4.22
N ALA A 14 -3.63 12.73 3.09
CA ALA A 14 -3.96 11.89 1.93
C ALA A 14 -2.74 11.09 1.47
N VAL A 15 -2.98 10.01 0.76
CA VAL A 15 -1.90 9.19 0.21
C VAL A 15 -1.20 9.96 -0.91
N ALA A 16 0.12 10.08 -0.80
CA ALA A 16 0.91 10.75 -1.84
C ALA A 16 0.83 9.97 -3.16
N ASP A 17 0.84 10.70 -4.27
CA ASP A 17 0.76 10.09 -5.60
C ASP A 17 1.86 9.06 -5.84
N VAL A 18 3.07 9.34 -5.35
CA VAL A 18 4.19 8.42 -5.48
C VAL A 18 3.90 7.08 -4.81
N SER A 19 3.19 7.11 -3.67
CA SER A 19 2.81 5.88 -2.98
C SER A 19 1.78 5.08 -3.78
N LEU A 20 0.85 5.76 -4.44
CA LEU A 20 -0.14 5.09 -5.29
C LEU A 20 0.53 4.42 -6.50
N GLU A 21 1.51 5.09 -7.10
CA GLU A 21 2.29 4.50 -8.18
C GLU A 21 3.05 3.26 -7.71
N LEU A 22 3.65 3.33 -6.52
CA LEU A 22 4.36 2.19 -5.95
C LEU A 22 3.43 1.02 -5.67
N LEU A 23 2.20 1.30 -5.21
CA LEU A 23 1.21 0.25 -4.99
C LEU A 23 0.83 -0.43 -6.30
N THR A 24 0.61 0.35 -7.35
CA THR A 24 0.26 -0.20 -8.66
C THR A 24 1.36 -1.12 -9.18
N LYS A 25 2.60 -0.66 -9.11
CA LYS A 25 3.75 -1.47 -9.53
C LYS A 25 3.96 -2.67 -8.62
N GLY A 26 3.76 -2.49 -7.31
CA GLY A 26 3.85 -3.58 -6.35
C GLY A 26 2.81 -4.66 -6.63
N ARG A 27 1.59 -4.26 -7.02
CA ARG A 27 0.53 -5.21 -7.37
C ARG A 27 0.93 -6.04 -8.59
N GLU A 28 1.44 -5.39 -9.61
CA GLU A 28 1.91 -6.09 -10.81
C GLU A 28 3.01 -7.09 -10.47
N LEU A 29 3.98 -6.66 -9.69
CA LEU A 29 5.09 -7.52 -9.30
C LEU A 29 4.64 -8.68 -8.43
N ALA A 30 3.77 -8.41 -7.45
CA ALA A 30 3.25 -9.46 -6.58
C ALA A 30 2.47 -10.52 -7.37
N ASP A 31 1.67 -10.09 -8.34
CA ASP A 31 0.94 -11.02 -9.20
C ASP A 31 1.89 -11.87 -10.02
N GLU A 32 2.94 -11.26 -10.56
CA GLU A 32 3.94 -11.96 -11.35
C GLU A 32 4.70 -12.99 -10.52
N LEU A 33 5.01 -12.65 -9.27
CA LEU A 33 5.75 -13.54 -8.38
C LEU A 33 4.85 -14.52 -7.62
N GLY A 34 3.54 -14.33 -7.67
CA GLY A 34 2.60 -15.18 -6.95
C GLY A 34 2.63 -14.97 -5.45
N VAL A 35 2.91 -13.74 -5.00
CA VAL A 35 2.94 -13.38 -3.57
C VAL A 35 1.92 -12.29 -3.29
N LYS A 36 1.79 -11.93 -2.00
CA LYS A 36 0.85 -10.88 -1.60
C LYS A 36 1.53 -9.53 -1.53
N LEU A 37 0.73 -8.48 -1.67
CA LEU A 37 1.16 -7.10 -1.54
C LEU A 37 0.71 -6.56 -0.19
N GLU A 38 1.64 -6.06 0.60
CA GLU A 38 1.36 -5.46 1.90
C GLU A 38 1.73 -3.99 1.91
N ALA A 39 0.82 -3.16 2.36
CA ALA A 39 1.06 -1.73 2.50
C ALA A 39 1.33 -1.40 3.97
N VAL A 40 2.31 -0.54 4.22
CA VAL A 40 2.66 -0.09 5.57
C VAL A 40 2.48 1.42 5.62
N VAL A 41 1.54 1.88 6.44
CA VAL A 41 1.27 3.31 6.62
C VAL A 41 1.98 3.78 7.87
N LEU A 42 2.86 4.76 7.71
CA LEU A 42 3.60 5.35 8.83
C LEU A 42 2.92 6.64 9.26
N GLY A 43 2.71 6.79 10.56
CA GLY A 43 2.11 7.98 11.13
C GLY A 43 0.70 7.72 11.63
N HIS A 44 -0.03 8.80 11.94
CA HIS A 44 -1.37 8.68 12.44
C HIS A 44 -2.33 8.24 11.35
N GLY A 45 -3.09 7.21 11.63
CA GLY A 45 -4.04 6.69 10.67
C GLY A 45 -5.12 7.71 10.35
N VAL A 46 -5.40 7.86 9.07
CA VAL A 46 -6.52 8.66 8.60
C VAL A 46 -7.66 7.68 8.35
N ALA A 47 -8.84 8.00 8.85
CA ALA A 47 -10.01 7.13 8.69
C ALA A 47 -10.25 6.83 7.22
N GLY A 48 -10.41 5.56 6.89
CA GLY A 48 -10.70 5.14 5.52
C GLY A 48 -9.49 4.90 4.63
N ILE A 49 -8.28 5.15 5.13
CA ILE A 49 -7.07 4.97 4.32
C ILE A 49 -6.90 3.49 3.90
N GLU A 50 -7.26 2.57 4.78
CA GLU A 50 -7.14 1.14 4.49
C GLU A 50 -8.00 0.75 3.28
N LYS A 51 -9.19 1.33 3.16
CA LYS A 51 -10.08 1.04 2.04
C LYS A 51 -9.51 1.57 0.74
N GLU A 52 -8.91 2.75 0.77
CA GLU A 52 -8.28 3.34 -0.40
C GLU A 52 -7.12 2.47 -0.87
N LEU A 53 -6.26 2.05 0.05
CA LEU A 53 -5.11 1.23 -0.29
C LEU A 53 -5.54 -0.14 -0.83
N ALA A 54 -6.61 -0.71 -0.29
CA ALA A 54 -7.16 -1.97 -0.79
C ALA A 54 -7.65 -1.84 -2.23
N LYS A 55 -8.22 -0.70 -2.59
CA LYS A 55 -8.66 -0.45 -3.98
C LYS A 55 -7.49 -0.45 -4.95
N TYR A 56 -6.31 -0.04 -4.50
CA TYR A 56 -5.10 -0.03 -5.33
C TYR A 56 -4.36 -1.36 -5.30
N GLY A 57 -4.93 -2.36 -4.65
CA GLY A 57 -4.44 -3.72 -4.74
C GLY A 57 -3.71 -4.27 -3.53
N ALA A 58 -3.65 -3.54 -2.41
CA ALA A 58 -3.03 -4.06 -1.20
C ALA A 58 -3.86 -5.20 -0.61
N ASP A 59 -3.23 -6.33 -0.36
CA ASP A 59 -3.87 -7.48 0.29
C ASP A 59 -3.98 -7.28 1.80
N THR A 60 -2.99 -6.60 2.37
CA THR A 60 -2.92 -6.31 3.80
C THR A 60 -2.44 -4.88 3.99
N VAL A 61 -3.01 -4.18 4.97
CA VAL A 61 -2.60 -2.82 5.32
C VAL A 61 -2.23 -2.79 6.80
N TRP A 62 -1.00 -2.35 7.08
CA TRP A 62 -0.51 -2.18 8.44
C TRP A 62 -0.43 -0.69 8.74
N VAL A 63 -0.99 -0.28 9.86
CA VAL A 63 -0.92 1.11 10.32
C VAL A 63 -0.06 1.14 11.58
N ALA A 64 1.04 1.85 11.47
CA ALA A 64 1.98 1.96 12.59
C ALA A 64 1.73 3.23 13.41
#